data_4c3632c86126ef76f7dce3f06a9d6d92
#
_entry.id   4c3632c86126ef76f7dce3f06a9d6d92
#
_cell.length_a   1.000
_cell.length_b   1.000
_cell.length_c   1.000
_cell.angle_alpha   90.00
_cell.angle_beta   90.00
_cell.angle_gamma   90.00
#
_symmetry.space_group_name_H-M   'P 1'
#
loop_
_entity.id
_entity.type
_entity.pdbx_description
1 polymer ?
#
loop_
_entity_poly.entity_id
_entity_poly.type
_entity_poly.pdbx_seq_one_letter_code
_entity_poly.pdbx_strand_id
1 'polypeptide(L)'
;MAQRPKNPEPRPQPRLYLITPAIVEAETFALTLELALSAGDVAAVLLRLAPADERSQINRIKAIAPWVQRHDAALLVDGHTALIARSGADGAHLSGIDAITDALAKLKPDWIVGAGGLANRHDAMSAAEGGADYVMFGEPDEQGVRPSFEAVLERVTWWAEVFEAPCVAYAGSLDEIVRLVEAGADFIALGDWLWNDPQNITRTIAATVPLLRLPETAA
;
A
#
# COMPACT_ATOMS: atom_id res chain seq x y z
N MET A 1 -11.58 -8.39 -43.10
CA MET A 1 -12.25 -7.57 -42.03
C MET A 1 -11.14 -7.15 -41.10
N ALA A 2 -10.75 -5.87 -41.13
CA ALA A 2 -9.74 -5.33 -40.23
C ALA A 2 -10.39 -5.13 -38.84
N GLN A 3 -9.86 -5.78 -37.80
CA GLN A 3 -10.23 -5.54 -36.43
C GLN A 3 -9.89 -4.08 -36.10
N ARG A 4 -10.89 -3.30 -35.67
CA ARG A 4 -10.66 -1.99 -35.07
C ARG A 4 -9.69 -2.18 -33.89
N PRO A 5 -8.64 -1.33 -33.76
CA PRO A 5 -7.83 -1.35 -32.56
C PRO A 5 -8.75 -1.11 -31.36
N LYS A 6 -8.71 -2.02 -30.37
CA LYS A 6 -9.40 -1.87 -29.11
C LYS A 6 -8.78 -0.62 -28.45
N ASN A 7 -9.56 0.44 -28.30
CA ASN A 7 -9.12 1.60 -27.53
C ASN A 7 -8.74 1.07 -26.14
N PRO A 8 -7.53 1.32 -25.62
CA PRO A 8 -7.17 0.84 -24.29
C PRO A 8 -8.22 1.37 -23.29
N GLU A 9 -8.69 0.49 -22.45
CA GLU A 9 -9.63 0.90 -21.38
C GLU A 9 -8.98 2.00 -20.54
N PRO A 10 -9.73 3.06 -20.19
CA PRO A 10 -9.17 4.14 -19.37
C PRO A 10 -8.67 3.55 -18.05
N ARG A 11 -7.47 3.94 -17.66
CA ARG A 11 -6.85 3.49 -16.43
C ARG A 11 -7.73 3.87 -15.23
N PRO A 12 -7.94 2.97 -14.26
CA PRO A 12 -8.64 3.30 -13.02
C PRO A 12 -7.98 4.48 -12.28
N GLN A 13 -8.77 5.28 -11.59
CA GLN A 13 -8.24 6.34 -10.74
C GLN A 13 -7.41 5.72 -9.60
N PRO A 14 -6.20 6.21 -9.32
CA PRO A 14 -5.43 5.75 -8.17
C PRO A 14 -6.18 5.93 -6.85
N ARG A 15 -6.00 4.99 -5.93
CA ARG A 15 -6.61 5.02 -4.60
C ARG A 15 -5.54 5.18 -3.52
N LEU A 16 -5.97 5.54 -2.32
CA LEU A 16 -5.07 5.68 -1.18
C LEU A 16 -4.69 4.31 -0.59
N TYR A 17 -3.45 4.24 -0.13
CA TYR A 17 -2.91 3.16 0.67
C TYR A 17 -2.29 3.76 1.94
N LEU A 18 -2.76 3.40 3.13
CA LEU A 18 -2.27 3.97 4.38
C LEU A 18 -1.30 3.03 5.07
N ILE A 19 -0.14 3.54 5.49
CA ILE A 19 0.84 2.79 6.29
C ILE A 19 0.83 3.38 7.70
N THR A 20 0.45 2.57 8.71
CA THR A 20 0.36 3.05 10.09
C THR A 20 1.75 3.19 10.74
N PRO A 21 1.91 4.01 11.78
CA PRO A 21 3.04 3.86 12.68
C PRO A 21 2.99 2.49 13.37
N ALA A 22 4.06 2.12 14.09
CA ALA A 22 4.07 0.88 14.87
C ALA A 22 3.07 0.97 16.05
N ILE A 23 1.97 0.20 15.98
CA ILE A 23 0.85 0.31 16.92
C ILE A 23 1.14 -0.43 18.21
N VAL A 24 1.02 0.29 19.33
CA VAL A 24 1.05 -0.25 20.70
C VAL A 24 -0.38 -0.43 21.23
N GLU A 25 -1.19 0.64 21.17
CA GLU A 25 -2.56 0.71 21.70
C GLU A 25 -3.58 0.79 20.56
N ALA A 26 -4.10 -0.37 20.16
CA ALA A 26 -4.96 -0.49 18.97
C ALA A 26 -6.29 0.27 19.11
N GLU A 27 -6.94 0.22 20.28
CA GLU A 27 -8.24 0.86 20.51
C GLU A 27 -8.14 2.40 20.42
N THR A 28 -7.08 2.98 20.96
CA THR A 28 -6.83 4.42 20.86
C THR A 28 -6.52 4.83 19.43
N PHE A 29 -5.69 4.04 18.74
CA PHE A 29 -5.32 4.34 17.36
C PHE A 29 -6.48 4.18 16.38
N ALA A 30 -7.41 3.24 16.64
CA ALA A 30 -8.57 3.00 15.80
C ALA A 30 -9.41 4.28 15.58
N LEU A 31 -9.52 5.16 16.60
CA LEU A 31 -10.24 6.43 16.48
C LEU A 31 -9.54 7.39 15.49
N THR A 32 -8.22 7.43 15.54
CA THR A 32 -7.41 8.23 14.62
C THR A 32 -7.46 7.67 13.19
N LEU A 33 -7.39 6.33 13.06
CA LEU A 33 -7.50 5.65 11.78
C LEU A 33 -8.87 5.88 11.13
N GLU A 34 -9.95 5.88 11.93
CA GLU A 34 -11.30 6.19 11.45
C GLU A 34 -11.41 7.58 10.80
N LEU A 35 -10.75 8.58 11.37
CA LEU A 35 -10.70 9.93 10.78
C LEU A 35 -10.05 9.92 9.39
N ALA A 36 -9.00 9.10 9.21
CA ALA A 36 -8.33 8.96 7.92
C ALA A 36 -9.21 8.21 6.91
N LEU A 37 -9.80 7.08 7.31
CA LEU A 37 -10.64 6.23 6.45
C LEU A 37 -11.91 6.96 5.99
N SER A 38 -12.51 7.78 6.86
CA SER A 38 -13.70 8.56 6.53
C SER A 38 -13.43 9.76 5.62
N ALA A 39 -12.17 10.18 5.48
CA ALA A 39 -11.80 11.38 4.74
C ALA A 39 -11.46 11.16 3.26
N GLY A 40 -11.29 9.90 2.81
CA GLY A 40 -10.93 9.57 1.43
C GLY A 40 -11.19 8.12 1.06
N ASP A 41 -11.07 7.81 -0.23
CA ASP A 41 -11.19 6.45 -0.74
C ASP A 41 -9.88 5.68 -0.50
N VAL A 42 -9.84 4.90 0.57
CA VAL A 42 -8.70 4.09 1.00
C VAL A 42 -8.88 2.65 0.51
N ALA A 43 -7.95 2.16 -0.30
CA ALA A 43 -7.97 0.78 -0.80
C ALA A 43 -7.43 -0.23 0.22
N ALA A 44 -6.40 0.15 0.97
CA ALA A 44 -5.75 -0.73 1.92
C ALA A 44 -5.09 0.04 3.08
N VAL A 45 -4.95 -0.64 4.19
CA VAL A 45 -4.18 -0.20 5.36
C VAL A 45 -3.11 -1.25 5.67
N LEU A 46 -1.85 -0.85 5.65
CA LEU A 46 -0.72 -1.63 6.14
C LEU A 46 -0.53 -1.36 7.63
N LEU A 47 -0.87 -2.34 8.43
CA LEU A 47 -0.77 -2.29 9.87
C LEU A 47 0.63 -2.71 10.32
N ARG A 48 1.38 -1.78 10.88
CA ARG A 48 2.63 -2.05 11.58
C ARG A 48 2.36 -2.28 13.06
N LEU A 49 2.97 -3.31 13.63
CA LEU A 49 2.79 -3.68 15.03
C LEU A 49 4.07 -3.41 15.83
N ALA A 50 3.93 -2.73 16.96
CA ALA A 50 5.02 -2.67 17.92
C ALA A 50 5.31 -4.08 18.49
N PRO A 51 6.58 -4.39 18.81
CA PRO A 51 6.98 -5.69 19.36
C PRO A 51 6.12 -6.09 20.57
N ALA A 52 5.58 -7.31 20.54
CA ALA A 52 4.78 -7.90 21.61
C ALA A 52 4.72 -9.43 21.44
N ASP A 53 4.14 -10.13 22.40
CA ASP A 53 3.83 -11.55 22.23
C ASP A 53 2.75 -11.77 21.16
N GLU A 54 2.70 -12.97 20.59
CA GLU A 54 1.80 -13.34 19.49
C GLU A 54 0.33 -13.06 19.81
N ARG A 55 -0.11 -13.36 21.03
CA ARG A 55 -1.50 -13.15 21.46
C ARG A 55 -1.86 -11.67 21.45
N SER A 56 -0.97 -10.84 21.98
CA SER A 56 -1.12 -9.37 21.98
C SER A 56 -1.16 -8.80 20.56
N GLN A 57 -0.29 -9.28 19.66
CA GLN A 57 -0.31 -8.87 18.26
C GLN A 57 -1.62 -9.26 17.58
N ILE A 58 -2.10 -10.50 17.75
CA ILE A 58 -3.40 -10.95 17.19
C ILE A 58 -4.55 -10.08 17.73
N ASN A 59 -4.55 -9.74 19.02
CA ASN A 59 -5.59 -8.91 19.61
C ASN A 59 -5.59 -7.50 19.01
N ARG A 60 -4.42 -6.91 18.79
CA ARG A 60 -4.29 -5.59 18.13
C ARG A 60 -4.86 -5.64 16.70
N ILE A 61 -4.53 -6.67 15.92
CA ILE A 61 -5.08 -6.82 14.56
C ILE A 61 -6.61 -6.94 14.62
N LYS A 62 -7.14 -7.79 15.51
CA LYS A 62 -8.60 -7.97 15.68
C LYS A 62 -9.33 -6.70 16.10
N ALA A 63 -8.68 -5.83 16.87
CA ALA A 63 -9.24 -4.56 17.27
C ALA A 63 -9.30 -3.55 16.10
N ILE A 64 -8.35 -3.61 15.16
CA ILE A 64 -8.27 -2.72 14.00
C ILE A 64 -9.12 -3.21 12.81
N ALA A 65 -9.16 -4.53 12.56
CA ALA A 65 -9.77 -5.10 11.36
C ALA A 65 -11.20 -4.60 11.07
N PRO A 66 -12.15 -4.56 12.03
CA PRO A 66 -13.50 -4.08 11.75
C PRO A 66 -13.58 -2.61 11.34
N TRP A 67 -12.61 -1.78 11.79
CA TRP A 67 -12.55 -0.37 11.43
C TRP A 67 -12.11 -0.16 9.99
N VAL A 68 -11.19 -0.97 9.50
CA VAL A 68 -10.70 -0.91 8.11
C VAL A 68 -11.72 -1.52 7.17
N GLN A 69 -12.19 -2.74 7.46
CA GLN A 69 -13.03 -3.51 6.56
C GLN A 69 -14.42 -2.91 6.35
N ARG A 70 -14.97 -2.16 7.31
CA ARG A 70 -16.24 -1.44 7.11
C ARG A 70 -16.18 -0.28 6.11
N HIS A 71 -14.97 0.14 5.73
CA HIS A 71 -14.73 1.12 4.69
C HIS A 71 -14.34 0.49 3.33
N ASP A 72 -14.61 -0.81 3.15
CA ASP A 72 -14.24 -1.58 1.96
C ASP A 72 -12.73 -1.51 1.64
N ALA A 73 -11.91 -1.33 2.68
CA ALA A 73 -10.46 -1.33 2.61
C ALA A 73 -9.87 -2.66 3.10
N ALA A 74 -8.80 -3.15 2.45
CA ALA A 74 -8.09 -4.34 2.90
C ALA A 74 -7.18 -4.03 4.08
N LEU A 75 -7.16 -4.89 5.09
CA LEU A 75 -6.20 -4.83 6.20
C LEU A 75 -5.03 -5.78 5.93
N LEU A 76 -3.85 -5.22 5.72
CA LEU A 76 -2.61 -5.97 5.54
C LEU A 76 -1.73 -5.82 6.78
N VAL A 77 -0.98 -6.86 7.12
CA VAL A 77 -0.05 -6.83 8.28
C VAL A 77 1.37 -6.85 7.76
N ASP A 78 2.22 -5.98 8.31
CA ASP A 78 3.62 -5.89 7.94
C ASP A 78 4.42 -7.05 8.54
N GLY A 79 5.03 -7.90 7.71
CA GLY A 79 5.98 -8.94 8.07
C GLY A 79 5.44 -10.19 8.79
N HIS A 80 4.20 -10.21 9.28
CA HIS A 80 3.70 -11.23 10.21
C HIS A 80 2.78 -12.28 9.55
N THR A 81 3.30 -13.09 8.61
CA THR A 81 2.50 -14.12 7.88
C THR A 81 1.80 -15.13 8.77
N ALA A 82 2.41 -15.53 9.88
CA ALA A 82 1.84 -16.53 10.81
C ALA A 82 0.57 -16.06 11.54
N LEU A 83 0.32 -14.75 11.59
CA LEU A 83 -0.83 -14.17 12.28
C LEU A 83 -2.08 -14.08 11.42
N ILE A 84 -1.95 -14.09 10.09
CA ILE A 84 -3.03 -13.76 9.14
C ILE A 84 -4.25 -14.64 9.33
N ALA A 85 -4.10 -15.95 9.28
CA ALA A 85 -5.21 -16.90 9.36
C ALA A 85 -6.05 -16.81 10.65
N ARG A 86 -5.50 -16.22 11.73
CA ARG A 86 -6.13 -16.16 13.06
C ARG A 86 -6.56 -14.77 13.50
N SER A 87 -6.17 -13.74 12.75
CA SER A 87 -6.33 -12.35 13.15
C SER A 87 -7.48 -11.62 12.47
N GLY A 88 -7.97 -12.15 11.34
CA GLY A 88 -8.98 -11.48 10.52
C GLY A 88 -8.40 -10.42 9.58
N ALA A 89 -7.08 -10.37 9.41
CA ALA A 89 -6.44 -9.58 8.36
C ALA A 89 -6.67 -10.21 6.97
N ASP A 90 -6.67 -9.38 5.94
CA ASP A 90 -6.90 -9.80 4.55
C ASP A 90 -5.61 -10.27 3.85
N GLY A 91 -4.45 -10.00 4.46
CA GLY A 91 -3.16 -10.43 3.92
C GLY A 91 -1.96 -9.84 4.65
N ALA A 92 -0.78 -10.02 4.06
CA ALA A 92 0.48 -9.51 4.57
C ALA A 92 1.26 -8.74 3.51
N HIS A 93 2.09 -7.80 3.96
CA HIS A 93 3.09 -7.13 3.16
C HIS A 93 4.48 -7.54 3.65
N LEU A 94 5.36 -7.92 2.73
CA LEU A 94 6.68 -8.44 3.07
C LEU A 94 7.76 -7.62 2.37
N SER A 95 8.89 -7.46 3.04
CA SER A 95 10.07 -6.78 2.50
C SER A 95 11.17 -7.76 2.15
N GLY A 96 11.67 -7.67 0.90
CA GLY A 96 12.74 -8.51 0.37
C GLY A 96 12.26 -9.82 -0.25
N ILE A 97 12.92 -10.24 -1.34
CA ILE A 97 12.45 -11.31 -2.23
C ILE A 97 12.32 -12.67 -1.52
N ASP A 98 13.20 -12.98 -0.58
CA ASP A 98 13.17 -14.27 0.14
C ASP A 98 11.91 -14.35 1.03
N ALA A 99 11.61 -13.30 1.80
CA ALA A 99 10.43 -13.24 2.65
C ALA A 99 9.13 -13.26 1.84
N ILE A 100 9.13 -12.62 0.67
CA ILE A 100 8.00 -12.60 -0.26
C ILE A 100 7.75 -14.00 -0.81
N THR A 101 8.80 -14.70 -1.26
CA THR A 101 8.70 -16.07 -1.79
C THR A 101 8.13 -17.04 -0.74
N ASP A 102 8.61 -16.93 0.49
CA ASP A 102 8.12 -17.72 1.62
C ASP A 102 6.65 -17.41 1.95
N ALA A 103 6.24 -16.16 1.86
CA ALA A 103 4.87 -15.74 2.11
C ALA A 103 3.91 -16.22 1.03
N LEU A 104 4.29 -16.13 -0.24
CA LEU A 104 3.51 -16.63 -1.38
C LEU A 104 3.19 -18.11 -1.21
N ALA A 105 4.18 -18.93 -0.82
CA ALA A 105 3.98 -20.35 -0.60
C ALA A 105 3.00 -20.69 0.56
N LYS A 106 2.85 -19.78 1.53
CA LYS A 106 2.04 -19.99 2.75
C LYS A 106 0.65 -19.38 2.68
N LEU A 107 0.52 -18.24 1.98
CA LEU A 107 -0.66 -17.40 2.02
C LEU A 107 -1.53 -17.51 0.77
N LYS A 108 -0.95 -17.85 -0.40
CA LYS A 108 -1.73 -17.99 -1.62
C LYS A 108 -2.46 -19.35 -1.67
N PRO A 109 -3.67 -19.39 -2.28
CA PRO A 109 -4.40 -18.30 -2.91
C PRO A 109 -5.33 -17.49 -1.98
N ASP A 110 -5.40 -17.80 -0.69
CA ASP A 110 -6.47 -17.36 0.21
C ASP A 110 -6.30 -15.92 0.72
N TRP A 111 -5.07 -15.40 0.75
CA TRP A 111 -4.76 -14.07 1.31
C TRP A 111 -3.93 -13.23 0.36
N ILE A 112 -4.05 -11.90 0.52
CA ILE A 112 -3.26 -10.92 -0.22
C ILE A 112 -1.80 -10.99 0.22
N VAL A 113 -0.89 -10.98 -0.76
CA VAL A 113 0.56 -10.89 -0.54
C VAL A 113 1.10 -9.66 -1.27
N GLY A 114 1.51 -8.65 -0.52
CA GLY A 114 2.18 -7.47 -1.04
C GLY A 114 3.70 -7.59 -0.96
N ALA A 115 4.40 -7.02 -1.93
CA ALA A 115 5.84 -7.08 -2.06
C ALA A 115 6.48 -5.69 -1.99
N GLY A 116 7.36 -5.48 -1.00
CA GLY A 116 8.16 -4.27 -0.82
C GLY A 116 9.62 -4.57 -0.52
N GLY A 117 10.41 -3.55 -0.21
CA GLY A 117 11.85 -3.69 0.08
C GLY A 117 12.63 -4.31 -1.09
N LEU A 118 12.18 -4.08 -2.32
CA LEU A 118 12.73 -4.70 -3.53
C LEU A 118 13.99 -3.94 -3.96
N ALA A 119 15.16 -4.59 -3.84
CA ALA A 119 16.44 -3.95 -4.04
C ALA A 119 16.66 -3.50 -5.50
N ASN A 120 16.14 -4.27 -6.47
CA ASN A 120 16.34 -4.04 -7.89
C ASN A 120 15.11 -4.43 -8.72
N ARG A 121 15.16 -4.18 -10.03
CA ARG A 121 14.08 -4.50 -10.97
C ARG A 121 13.80 -6.01 -11.06
N HIS A 122 14.85 -6.83 -10.98
CA HIS A 122 14.71 -8.29 -11.06
C HIS A 122 13.90 -8.84 -9.88
N ASP A 123 14.13 -8.35 -8.67
CA ASP A 123 13.36 -8.76 -7.48
C ASP A 123 11.88 -8.40 -7.63
N ALA A 124 11.58 -7.20 -8.16
CA ALA A 124 10.21 -6.78 -8.42
C ALA A 124 9.51 -7.69 -9.45
N MET A 125 10.20 -8.03 -10.54
CA MET A 125 9.70 -8.97 -11.55
C MET A 125 9.45 -10.34 -10.93
N SER A 126 10.41 -10.87 -10.18
CA SER A 126 10.31 -12.19 -9.54
C SER A 126 9.16 -12.26 -8.54
N ALA A 127 8.91 -11.20 -7.78
CA ALA A 127 7.78 -11.12 -6.86
C ALA A 127 6.43 -11.17 -7.60
N ALA A 128 6.28 -10.39 -8.67
CA ALA A 128 5.05 -10.37 -9.47
C ALA A 128 4.82 -11.68 -10.22
N GLU A 129 5.85 -12.24 -10.86
CA GLU A 129 5.80 -13.56 -11.54
C GLU A 129 5.51 -14.69 -10.55
N GLY A 130 5.96 -14.57 -9.29
CA GLY A 130 5.65 -15.48 -8.20
C GLY A 130 4.22 -15.38 -7.68
N GLY A 131 3.45 -14.37 -8.09
CA GLY A 131 2.04 -14.20 -7.74
C GLY A 131 1.76 -13.19 -6.62
N ALA A 132 2.66 -12.24 -6.35
CA ALA A 132 2.37 -11.10 -5.48
C ALA A 132 1.21 -10.27 -6.08
N ASP A 133 0.29 -9.82 -5.23
CA ASP A 133 -0.89 -9.07 -5.68
C ASP A 133 -0.56 -7.62 -6.03
N TYR A 134 0.51 -7.09 -5.49
CA TYR A 134 1.06 -5.77 -5.83
C TYR A 134 2.53 -5.68 -5.45
N VAL A 135 3.23 -4.71 -6.05
CA VAL A 135 4.58 -4.30 -5.64
C VAL A 135 4.55 -2.90 -5.06
N MET A 136 5.41 -2.59 -4.09
CA MET A 136 5.55 -1.25 -3.52
C MET A 136 6.94 -0.68 -3.82
N PHE A 137 6.98 0.61 -4.14
CA PHE A 137 8.22 1.34 -4.38
C PHE A 137 8.29 2.61 -3.54
N GLY A 138 9.44 2.88 -2.97
CA GLY A 138 9.77 4.14 -2.32
C GLY A 138 9.51 4.22 -0.83
N GLU A 139 9.05 3.15 -0.21
CA GLU A 139 8.91 3.06 1.24
C GLU A 139 10.27 3.17 1.93
N PRO A 140 10.33 3.77 3.14
CA PRO A 140 11.52 3.75 3.96
C PRO A 140 11.89 2.32 4.38
N ASP A 141 13.19 2.04 4.47
CA ASP A 141 13.71 0.82 5.07
C ASP A 141 13.57 0.83 6.61
N GLU A 142 14.06 -0.22 7.27
CA GLU A 142 14.03 -0.35 8.74
C GLU A 142 14.78 0.77 9.47
N GLN A 143 15.71 1.46 8.81
CA GLN A 143 16.46 2.59 9.33
C GLN A 143 15.76 3.93 9.03
N GLY A 144 14.62 3.92 8.35
CA GLY A 144 13.89 5.11 7.95
C GLY A 144 14.47 5.80 6.71
N VAL A 145 15.40 5.15 6.00
CA VAL A 145 16.01 5.68 4.78
C VAL A 145 15.18 5.26 3.58
N ARG A 146 14.78 6.24 2.77
CA ARG A 146 14.06 5.98 1.52
C ARG A 146 14.92 6.28 0.30
N PRO A 147 14.65 5.64 -0.84
CA PRO A 147 15.25 6.01 -2.11
C PRO A 147 14.96 7.48 -2.46
N SER A 148 15.81 8.09 -3.29
CA SER A 148 15.52 9.42 -3.80
C SER A 148 14.19 9.41 -4.59
N PHE A 149 13.47 10.52 -4.57
CA PHE A 149 12.19 10.63 -5.27
C PHE A 149 12.32 10.32 -6.77
N GLU A 150 13.39 10.76 -7.41
CA GLU A 150 13.64 10.48 -8.83
C GLU A 150 13.84 8.97 -9.10
N ALA A 151 14.49 8.24 -8.18
CA ALA A 151 14.62 6.79 -8.31
C ALA A 151 13.28 6.06 -8.13
N VAL A 152 12.41 6.55 -7.24
CA VAL A 152 11.05 6.02 -7.08
C VAL A 152 10.23 6.27 -8.34
N LEU A 153 10.28 7.50 -8.86
CA LEU A 153 9.55 7.90 -10.07
C LEU A 153 9.95 7.06 -11.28
N GLU A 154 11.26 6.84 -11.48
CA GLU A 154 11.78 5.99 -12.55
C GLU A 154 11.25 4.54 -12.43
N ARG A 155 11.24 3.98 -11.22
CA ARG A 155 10.74 2.62 -10.99
C ARG A 155 9.24 2.50 -11.25
N VAL A 156 8.46 3.44 -10.77
CA VAL A 156 7.00 3.48 -10.97
C VAL A 156 6.68 3.60 -12.47
N THR A 157 7.31 4.55 -13.18
CA THR A 157 7.13 4.73 -14.63
C THR A 157 7.45 3.45 -15.39
N TRP A 158 8.62 2.87 -15.13
CA TRP A 158 9.03 1.62 -15.78
C TRP A 158 8.05 0.48 -15.49
N TRP A 159 7.58 0.36 -14.24
CA TRP A 159 6.64 -0.70 -13.85
C TRP A 159 5.31 -0.56 -14.57
N ALA A 160 4.74 0.63 -14.56
CA ALA A 160 3.46 0.94 -15.16
C ALA A 160 3.42 0.74 -16.69
N GLU A 161 4.59 0.85 -17.37
CA GLU A 161 4.71 0.62 -18.81
C GLU A 161 4.84 -0.86 -19.18
N VAL A 162 5.34 -1.72 -18.27
CA VAL A 162 5.79 -3.07 -18.61
C VAL A 162 4.93 -4.16 -17.97
N PHE A 163 4.35 -3.89 -16.79
CA PHE A 163 3.67 -4.89 -15.97
C PHE A 163 2.18 -4.57 -15.76
N GLU A 164 1.37 -5.65 -15.68
CA GLU A 164 -0.05 -5.55 -15.35
C GLU A 164 -0.30 -5.59 -13.83
N ALA A 165 0.64 -6.17 -13.06
CA ALA A 165 0.52 -6.23 -11.60
C ALA A 165 0.52 -4.82 -11.01
N PRO A 166 -0.44 -4.47 -10.16
CA PRO A 166 -0.56 -3.12 -9.60
C PRO A 166 0.68 -2.68 -8.83
N CYS A 167 1.01 -1.38 -8.89
CA CYS A 167 2.05 -0.81 -8.06
C CYS A 167 1.53 0.24 -7.08
N VAL A 168 2.09 0.17 -5.87
CA VAL A 168 1.94 1.15 -4.81
C VAL A 168 3.16 2.06 -4.81
N ALA A 169 2.98 3.36 -4.91
CA ALA A 169 4.07 4.33 -4.82
C ALA A 169 4.00 5.08 -3.48
N TYR A 170 5.06 5.02 -2.70
CA TYR A 170 5.16 5.77 -1.45
C TYR A 170 5.43 7.25 -1.73
N ALA A 171 4.53 8.11 -1.29
CA ALA A 171 4.71 9.56 -1.33
C ALA A 171 5.29 10.06 0.00
N GLY A 172 6.41 10.75 -0.05
CA GLY A 172 7.05 11.38 1.13
C GLY A 172 6.44 12.72 1.50
N SER A 173 5.67 13.32 0.61
CA SER A 173 4.94 14.58 0.81
C SER A 173 3.78 14.70 -0.19
N LEU A 174 2.91 15.69 0.01
CA LEU A 174 1.83 16.01 -0.94
C LEU A 174 2.35 16.39 -2.33
N ASP A 175 3.51 17.05 -2.40
CA ASP A 175 4.09 17.52 -3.66
C ASP A 175 4.56 16.39 -4.59
N GLU A 176 4.84 15.20 -4.04
CA GLU A 176 5.24 14.04 -4.82
C GLU A 176 4.06 13.33 -5.50
N ILE A 177 2.83 13.49 -4.97
CA ILE A 177 1.66 12.67 -5.35
C ILE A 177 1.32 12.82 -6.82
N VAL A 178 1.20 14.04 -7.33
CA VAL A 178 0.82 14.29 -8.73
C VAL A 178 1.77 13.59 -9.70
N ARG A 179 3.08 13.71 -9.45
CA ARG A 179 4.10 13.07 -10.31
C ARG A 179 4.05 11.53 -10.24
N LEU A 180 3.75 10.96 -9.08
CA LEU A 180 3.58 9.51 -8.93
C LEU A 180 2.32 9.00 -9.64
N VAL A 181 1.22 9.75 -9.59
CA VAL A 181 -0.01 9.47 -10.34
C VAL A 181 0.25 9.53 -11.85
N GLU A 182 0.92 10.57 -12.33
CA GLU A 182 1.31 10.73 -13.74
C GLU A 182 2.27 9.61 -14.21
N ALA A 183 3.19 9.20 -13.34
CA ALA A 183 4.12 8.09 -13.59
C ALA A 183 3.45 6.74 -13.69
N GLY A 184 2.23 6.66 -13.17
CA GLY A 184 1.48 5.48 -13.36
C GLY A 184 1.25 4.62 -12.12
N ALA A 185 1.38 5.12 -10.89
CA ALA A 185 1.01 4.40 -9.69
C ALA A 185 -0.50 4.07 -9.65
N ASP A 186 -0.85 2.84 -9.24
CA ASP A 186 -2.24 2.42 -9.03
C ASP A 186 -2.74 2.80 -7.64
N PHE A 187 -1.80 2.85 -6.69
CA PHE A 187 -2.07 3.28 -5.32
C PHE A 187 -0.99 4.25 -4.85
N ILE A 188 -1.40 5.25 -4.07
CA ILE A 188 -0.48 6.18 -3.42
C ILE A 188 -0.43 5.87 -1.92
N ALA A 189 0.74 5.46 -1.45
CA ALA A 189 0.96 5.16 -0.04
C ALA A 189 1.34 6.42 0.74
N LEU A 190 0.62 6.65 1.85
CA LEU A 190 0.90 7.69 2.84
C LEU A 190 1.36 7.00 4.12
N GLY A 191 2.54 7.36 4.61
CA GLY A 191 3.14 6.74 5.78
C GLY A 191 3.26 7.68 6.99
N ASP A 192 4.37 7.61 7.70
CA ASP A 192 4.57 8.22 9.03
C ASP A 192 4.28 9.72 9.06
N TRP A 193 4.60 10.45 8.00
CA TRP A 193 4.36 11.89 7.94
C TRP A 193 2.87 12.26 8.03
N LEU A 194 1.94 11.38 7.62
CA LEU A 194 0.50 11.58 7.79
C LEU A 194 0.09 11.60 9.27
N TRP A 195 0.73 10.76 10.09
CA TRP A 195 0.36 10.53 11.48
C TRP A 195 1.04 11.48 12.47
N ASN A 196 2.02 12.27 12.02
CA ASN A 196 2.76 13.23 12.85
C ASN A 196 1.88 14.35 13.40
N ASP A 197 0.76 14.63 12.75
CA ASP A 197 -0.22 15.65 13.21
C ASP A 197 -1.64 15.07 13.21
N PRO A 198 -2.03 14.38 14.30
CA PRO A 198 -3.35 13.75 14.40
C PRO A 198 -4.53 14.72 14.22
N GLN A 199 -4.35 16.00 14.51
CA GLN A 199 -5.40 17.02 14.37
C GLN A 199 -5.66 17.39 12.90
N ASN A 200 -4.70 17.17 12.03
CA ASN A 200 -4.77 17.51 10.61
C ASN A 200 -4.95 16.31 9.66
N ILE A 201 -5.08 15.08 10.17
CA ILE A 201 -5.22 13.86 9.34
C ILE A 201 -6.33 14.01 8.30
N THR A 202 -7.54 14.35 8.73
CA THR A 202 -8.69 14.53 7.83
C THR A 202 -8.42 15.58 6.76
N ARG A 203 -7.79 16.69 7.15
CA ARG A 203 -7.43 17.78 6.22
C ARG A 203 -6.35 17.32 5.22
N THR A 204 -5.36 16.57 5.68
CA THR A 204 -4.29 16.04 4.84
C THR A 204 -4.83 15.05 3.83
N ILE A 205 -5.68 14.10 4.26
CA ILE A 205 -6.35 13.16 3.35
C ILE A 205 -7.24 13.91 2.35
N ALA A 206 -8.04 14.86 2.80
CA ALA A 206 -8.91 15.66 1.93
C ALA A 206 -8.09 16.48 0.89
N ALA A 207 -6.90 16.96 1.26
CA ALA A 207 -5.99 17.64 0.33
C ALA A 207 -5.35 16.67 -0.69
N THR A 208 -5.20 15.38 -0.34
CA THR A 208 -4.64 14.34 -1.22
C THR A 208 -5.64 13.91 -2.30
N VAL A 209 -6.93 13.80 -1.96
CA VAL A 209 -7.97 13.27 -2.88
C VAL A 209 -7.98 13.95 -4.27
N PRO A 210 -7.95 15.29 -4.41
CA PRO A 210 -7.91 15.92 -5.73
C PRO A 210 -6.61 15.65 -6.50
N LEU A 211 -5.50 15.35 -5.82
CA LEU A 211 -4.20 15.06 -6.44
C LEU A 211 -4.13 13.67 -7.07
N LEU A 212 -5.06 12.75 -6.71
CA LEU A 212 -5.15 11.41 -7.28
C LEU A 212 -5.81 11.40 -8.66
N ARG A 213 -6.41 12.51 -9.09
CA ARG A 213 -7.12 12.57 -10.38
C ARG A 213 -6.13 12.48 -11.54
N LEU A 214 -6.36 11.49 -12.39
CA LEU A 214 -5.67 11.44 -13.68
C LEU A 214 -6.08 12.68 -14.52
N PRO A 215 -5.14 13.27 -15.26
CA PRO A 215 -5.49 14.34 -16.20
C PRO A 215 -6.52 13.80 -17.20
N GLU A 216 -7.56 14.61 -17.48
CA GLU A 216 -8.51 14.27 -18.54
C GLU A 216 -7.71 14.11 -19.85
N THR A 217 -7.74 12.92 -20.40
CA THR A 217 -7.12 12.67 -21.70
C THR A 217 -7.89 13.53 -22.71
N ALA A 218 -7.25 14.57 -23.24
CA ALA A 218 -7.84 15.38 -24.30
C ALA A 218 -8.17 14.45 -25.47
N ALA A 219 -9.46 14.34 -25.78
CA ALA A 219 -10.01 13.53 -26.85
C ALA A 219 -9.62 14.05 -28.24
#